data_a82bdeec7a3d190f0d2617c5d40d2b97
#
_entry.id   a82bdeec7a3d190f0d2617c5d40d2b97
#
_cell.length_a   1.000
_cell.length_b   1.000
_cell.length_c   1.000
_cell.angle_alpha   90.00
_cell.angle_beta   90.00
_cell.angle_gamma   90.00
#
_symmetry.space_group_name_H-M   'P 1'
#
loop_
_entity.id
_entity.type
_entity.pdbx_description
1 polymer ?
#
loop_
_entity_poly.entity_id
_entity_poly.type
_entity_poly.pdbx_seq_one_letter_code
_entity_poly.pdbx_strand_id
1 'polypeptide(L)'
;MKHWLTLFIFCILLASCGSSKKVTTKKSTHKPRVTNVDPKSETPTDTQDTNSQPSEETQPKEVTGTTENYIANFSAVAQEEMKLYGIPASITLAQGILESSSGNGRLALEANNHFGIKCHDWTGDKIYHDDDAKQECFRKYKDAKYSYRDHSLFLKQRSRYSKLFTLKKNDYKSWAKELKAAGYATDRKYPDKLISLIERYELYKYDDNIDVEETSIPAVESETYTVVKGDTLYSISRRYNLTVKELQELNSLSDTAISIGQVLKIK
;
A
#
# COMPACT_ATOMS: atom_id res chain seq x y z
N MET A 1 -50.70 27.67 31.57
CA MET A 1 -50.89 26.42 32.29
C MET A 1 -49.65 25.56 31.92
N LYS A 2 -48.60 25.64 32.65
CA LYS A 2 -48.09 24.92 33.84
C LYS A 2 -48.36 23.42 33.79
N HIS A 3 -47.33 22.62 33.62
CA HIS A 3 -46.94 21.37 34.31
C HIS A 3 -45.60 20.95 33.76
N TRP A 4 -44.49 21.06 34.49
CA TRP A 4 -43.91 20.33 35.61
C TRP A 4 -43.49 18.90 35.19
N LEU A 5 -42.18 18.66 34.97
CA LEU A 5 -41.14 18.18 35.87
C LEU A 5 -41.34 16.74 36.36
N THR A 6 -40.51 15.81 35.93
CA THR A 6 -39.90 14.86 36.88
C THR A 6 -38.59 14.25 36.29
N LEU A 7 -37.56 14.52 37.02
CA LEU A 7 -36.20 14.00 36.98
C LEU A 7 -36.21 12.55 37.56
N PHE A 8 -35.62 11.57 36.89
CA PHE A 8 -35.25 10.32 37.52
C PHE A 8 -33.75 10.05 37.28
N ILE A 9 -32.98 10.36 38.31
CA ILE A 9 -31.58 9.95 38.50
C ILE A 9 -31.61 8.50 38.98
N PHE A 10 -31.01 7.57 38.24
CA PHE A 10 -30.74 6.22 38.74
C PHE A 10 -29.24 6.00 38.74
N CYS A 11 -28.61 6.23 39.91
CA CYS A 11 -27.25 5.81 40.21
C CYS A 11 -27.26 4.31 40.50
N ILE A 12 -26.56 3.52 39.69
CA ILE A 12 -26.17 2.17 40.05
C ILE A 12 -24.65 2.12 40.16
N LEU A 13 -24.19 2.11 41.38
CA LEU A 13 -22.82 1.75 41.78
C LEU A 13 -22.73 0.22 41.75
N LEU A 14 -21.93 -0.36 40.85
CA LEU A 14 -21.47 -1.72 41.00
C LEU A 14 -19.94 -1.71 41.14
N ALA A 15 -19.52 -1.89 42.39
CA ALA A 15 -18.16 -2.26 42.69
C ALA A 15 -17.93 -3.72 42.27
N SER A 16 -16.93 -3.98 41.44
CA SER A 16 -16.44 -5.32 41.15
C SER A 16 -14.97 -5.39 41.52
N CYS A 17 -14.71 -6.26 42.48
CA CYS A 17 -13.41 -6.63 43.03
C CYS A 17 -12.47 -7.20 41.97
N GLY A 18 -11.23 -6.73 42.00
CA GLY A 18 -10.15 -7.28 41.22
C GLY A 18 -9.70 -8.66 41.69
N SER A 19 -9.32 -9.51 40.77
CA SER A 19 -8.53 -10.70 41.01
C SER A 19 -7.31 -10.70 40.08
N SER A 20 -6.16 -10.33 40.65
CA SER A 20 -4.85 -10.38 39.99
C SER A 20 -4.37 -11.82 39.93
N LYS A 21 -4.34 -12.44 38.74
CA LYS A 21 -3.59 -13.69 38.53
C LYS A 21 -2.18 -13.35 38.07
N LYS A 22 -1.20 -13.65 38.95
CA LYS A 22 0.25 -13.67 38.62
C LYS A 22 0.52 -14.76 37.58
N VAL A 23 0.98 -14.37 36.41
CA VAL A 23 1.53 -15.30 35.41
C VAL A 23 3.02 -15.46 35.69
N THR A 24 3.43 -16.65 36.03
CA THR A 24 4.84 -17.05 36.25
C THR A 24 5.43 -17.40 34.87
N THR A 25 6.34 -16.63 34.39
CA THR A 25 7.12 -16.92 33.17
C THR A 25 8.19 -17.96 33.48
N LYS A 26 8.06 -19.16 32.94
CA LYS A 26 9.13 -20.15 32.87
C LYS A 26 10.10 -19.80 31.74
N LYS A 27 11.33 -19.48 32.14
CA LYS A 27 12.48 -19.24 31.26
C LYS A 27 12.95 -20.60 30.71
N SER A 28 12.77 -20.84 29.42
CA SER A 28 13.34 -21.98 28.72
C SER A 28 14.69 -21.60 28.13
N THR A 29 15.76 -22.15 28.67
CA THR A 29 17.11 -22.05 28.16
C THR A 29 17.33 -23.19 27.16
N HIS A 30 17.39 -22.92 25.90
CA HIS A 30 17.91 -23.83 24.88
C HIS A 30 19.32 -23.42 24.48
N LYS A 31 20.28 -24.26 24.81
CA LYS A 31 21.70 -24.20 24.47
C LYS A 31 21.87 -24.77 23.04
N PRO A 32 22.56 -24.13 22.11
CA PRO A 32 22.86 -24.74 20.83
C PRO A 32 24.00 -25.75 20.95
N ARG A 33 23.80 -26.91 20.37
CA ARG A 33 24.80 -27.99 20.26
C ARG A 33 25.61 -27.75 18.98
N VAL A 34 26.88 -27.44 19.16
CA VAL A 34 27.88 -27.36 18.07
C VAL A 34 28.32 -28.81 17.76
N THR A 35 28.23 -29.19 16.49
CA THR A 35 28.95 -30.36 15.98
C THR A 35 29.89 -29.88 14.88
N ASN A 36 31.19 -29.93 15.19
CA ASN A 36 32.29 -29.82 14.26
C ASN A 36 32.32 -31.06 13.37
N VAL A 37 32.51 -30.85 12.05
CA VAL A 37 33.11 -31.87 11.18
C VAL A 37 34.11 -31.13 10.30
N ASP A 38 35.37 -31.52 10.41
CA ASP A 38 36.54 -31.03 9.73
C ASP A 38 36.63 -31.56 8.27
N PRO A 39 37.47 -30.92 7.43
CA PRO A 39 37.44 -31.02 5.97
C PRO A 39 38.39 -32.11 5.42
N LYS A 40 38.06 -32.62 4.23
CA LYS A 40 39.06 -33.29 3.41
C LYS A 40 39.05 -32.79 1.96
N SER A 41 40.18 -32.24 1.62
CA SER A 41 40.77 -31.88 0.33
C SER A 41 40.58 -32.92 -0.77
N GLU A 42 40.37 -32.42 -2.00
CA GLU A 42 41.13 -32.81 -3.18
C GLU A 42 40.72 -31.97 -4.41
N THR A 43 41.70 -31.29 -5.00
CA THR A 43 41.77 -30.64 -6.32
C THR A 43 42.78 -31.47 -7.15
N PRO A 44 43.00 -31.27 -8.41
CA PRO A 44 42.26 -30.64 -9.55
C PRO A 44 42.26 -31.55 -10.82
N THR A 45 41.60 -31.15 -11.90
CA THR A 45 42.17 -31.24 -13.27
C THR A 45 41.38 -30.40 -14.27
N ASP A 46 42.12 -29.62 -14.98
CA ASP A 46 41.92 -28.80 -16.14
C ASP A 46 41.25 -29.49 -17.32
N THR A 47 40.39 -28.79 -18.08
CA THR A 47 40.49 -28.75 -19.55
C THR A 47 39.62 -27.62 -20.12
N GLN A 48 40.25 -26.75 -20.93
CA GLN A 48 39.66 -25.72 -21.80
C GLN A 48 38.77 -26.38 -22.89
N ASP A 49 37.70 -25.72 -23.34
CA ASP A 49 37.64 -24.91 -24.56
C ASP A 49 36.21 -24.54 -25.00
N THR A 50 36.13 -23.36 -25.59
CA THR A 50 35.32 -22.90 -26.72
C THR A 50 33.94 -22.32 -26.45
N ASN A 51 33.95 -20.98 -26.37
CA ASN A 51 33.17 -19.96 -27.08
C ASN A 51 31.86 -20.40 -27.76
N SER A 52 30.76 -19.93 -27.21
CA SER A 52 29.55 -19.50 -27.95
C SER A 52 28.69 -18.62 -27.07
N GLN A 53 28.61 -17.36 -27.47
CA GLN A 53 27.77 -16.34 -26.86
C GLN A 53 26.34 -16.52 -27.33
N PRO A 54 25.36 -16.68 -26.46
CA PRO A 54 23.97 -16.35 -26.76
C PRO A 54 23.55 -15.12 -25.99
N SER A 55 22.88 -14.25 -26.71
CA SER A 55 22.12 -13.10 -26.32
C SER A 55 21.54 -13.17 -24.91
N GLU A 56 21.91 -12.17 -24.12
CA GLU A 56 21.43 -11.89 -22.78
C GLU A 56 19.94 -11.51 -22.83
N GLU A 57 19.07 -12.51 -22.67
CA GLU A 57 17.69 -12.30 -22.26
C GLU A 57 17.74 -11.83 -20.81
N THR A 58 17.48 -10.56 -20.59
CA THR A 58 17.41 -9.94 -19.26
C THR A 58 16.25 -10.57 -18.46
N GLN A 59 16.53 -11.67 -17.78
CA GLN A 59 15.64 -12.16 -16.73
C GLN A 59 15.63 -11.13 -15.58
N PRO A 60 14.45 -10.86 -15.00
CA PRO A 60 14.39 -10.00 -13.83
C PRO A 60 15.24 -10.61 -12.71
N LYS A 61 16.28 -9.91 -12.32
CA LYS A 61 17.16 -10.28 -11.22
C LYS A 61 16.30 -10.39 -9.98
N GLU A 62 16.26 -11.56 -9.35
CA GLU A 62 15.61 -11.82 -8.08
C GLU A 62 16.26 -10.92 -7.01
N VAL A 63 15.55 -9.83 -6.66
CA VAL A 63 16.08 -8.78 -5.82
C VAL A 63 15.73 -9.12 -4.38
N THR A 64 16.70 -9.69 -3.67
CA THR A 64 16.62 -9.97 -2.23
C THR A 64 16.41 -8.66 -1.46
N GLY A 65 15.33 -8.61 -0.74
CA GLY A 65 14.59 -7.60 -0.02
C GLY A 65 15.34 -6.61 0.86
N THR A 66 16.17 -5.72 0.30
CA THR A 66 16.62 -4.53 1.01
C THR A 66 15.69 -3.34 0.74
N THR A 67 15.74 -2.33 1.60
CA THR A 67 14.95 -1.11 1.41
C THR A 67 15.37 -0.37 0.15
N GLU A 68 16.67 -0.38 -0.19
CA GLU A 68 17.21 0.21 -1.42
C GLU A 68 16.62 -0.47 -2.67
N ASN A 69 16.51 -1.78 -2.64
CA ASN A 69 15.89 -2.55 -3.73
C ASN A 69 14.39 -2.24 -3.86
N TYR A 70 13.70 -2.09 -2.73
CA TYR A 70 12.32 -1.64 -2.73
C TYR A 70 12.16 -0.27 -3.41
N ILE A 71 13.02 0.67 -3.05
CA ILE A 71 13.03 2.01 -3.63
C ILE A 71 13.30 1.94 -5.14
N ALA A 72 14.32 1.18 -5.55
CA ALA A 72 14.65 1.03 -6.98
C ALA A 72 13.48 0.45 -7.79
N ASN A 73 12.73 -0.50 -7.22
CA ASN A 73 11.60 -1.15 -7.90
C ASN A 73 10.36 -0.28 -7.97
N PHE A 74 10.12 0.58 -6.97
CA PHE A 74 8.83 1.27 -6.82
C PHE A 74 8.89 2.78 -6.93
N SER A 75 10.07 3.39 -7.07
CA SER A 75 10.20 4.85 -7.20
C SER A 75 9.46 5.40 -8.42
N ALA A 76 9.58 4.74 -9.56
CA ALA A 76 8.88 5.15 -10.78
C ALA A 76 7.34 5.09 -10.62
N VAL A 77 6.84 4.04 -9.95
CA VAL A 77 5.40 3.91 -9.66
C VAL A 77 4.94 5.03 -8.72
N ALA A 78 5.71 5.31 -7.65
CA ALA A 78 5.37 6.39 -6.71
C ALA A 78 5.38 7.77 -7.39
N GLN A 79 6.31 8.02 -8.31
CA GLN A 79 6.36 9.24 -9.10
C GLN A 79 5.19 9.35 -10.08
N GLU A 80 4.77 8.25 -10.70
CA GLU A 80 3.56 8.22 -11.53
C GLU A 80 2.32 8.57 -10.71
N GLU A 81 2.16 7.98 -9.53
CA GLU A 81 1.05 8.30 -8.63
C GLU A 81 1.09 9.76 -8.12
N MET A 82 2.29 10.31 -7.89
CA MET A 82 2.43 11.73 -7.56
C MET A 82 1.96 12.63 -8.70
N LYS A 83 2.30 12.32 -9.96
CA LYS A 83 1.80 13.06 -11.13
C LYS A 83 0.28 13.04 -11.21
N LEU A 84 -0.32 11.87 -11.03
CA LEU A 84 -1.75 11.66 -11.19
C LEU A 84 -2.59 12.23 -10.03
N TYR A 85 -2.11 12.09 -8.79
CA TYR A 85 -2.92 12.36 -7.60
C TYR A 85 -2.36 13.45 -6.69
N GLY A 86 -1.12 13.89 -6.92
CA GLY A 86 -0.50 14.99 -6.17
C GLY A 86 0.01 14.61 -4.78
N ILE A 87 0.16 13.33 -4.47
CA ILE A 87 0.77 12.84 -3.24
C ILE A 87 2.28 12.76 -3.46
N PRO A 88 3.14 13.34 -2.60
CA PRO A 88 4.59 13.26 -2.77
C PRO A 88 5.07 11.81 -2.93
N ALA A 89 5.94 11.56 -3.91
CA ALA A 89 6.52 10.25 -4.13
C ALA A 89 7.29 9.76 -2.90
N SER A 90 7.99 10.68 -2.22
CA SER A 90 8.67 10.41 -0.95
C SER A 90 7.74 9.88 0.14
N ILE A 91 6.54 10.44 0.27
CA ILE A 91 5.52 10.00 1.22
C ILE A 91 5.02 8.61 0.84
N THR A 92 4.66 8.40 -0.43
CA THR A 92 4.16 7.12 -0.93
C THR A 92 5.20 6.01 -0.74
N LEU A 93 6.47 6.28 -1.07
CA LEU A 93 7.57 5.32 -0.85
C LEU A 93 7.78 5.01 0.63
N ALA A 94 7.85 6.03 1.49
CA ALA A 94 8.04 5.83 2.93
C ALA A 94 6.91 5.02 3.57
N GLN A 95 5.66 5.27 3.16
CA GLN A 95 4.52 4.46 3.58
C GLN A 95 4.64 3.03 3.06
N GLY A 96 4.94 2.82 1.79
CA GLY A 96 5.12 1.49 1.22
C GLY A 96 6.24 0.69 1.90
N ILE A 97 7.39 1.32 2.20
CA ILE A 97 8.47 0.71 2.98
C ILE A 97 7.99 0.28 4.37
N LEU A 98 7.30 1.18 5.06
CA LEU A 98 6.85 0.95 6.44
C LEU A 98 5.77 -0.13 6.53
N GLU A 99 4.72 -0.03 5.69
CA GLU A 99 3.55 -0.91 5.73
C GLU A 99 3.85 -2.32 5.18
N SER A 100 4.76 -2.44 4.21
CA SER A 100 5.12 -3.72 3.60
C SER A 100 6.40 -4.35 4.13
N SER A 101 7.05 -3.76 5.15
CA SER A 101 8.41 -4.18 5.57
C SER A 101 9.38 -4.22 4.39
N SER A 102 9.45 -3.16 3.60
CA SER A 102 10.24 -3.06 2.36
C SER A 102 9.89 -4.17 1.35
N GLY A 103 8.61 -4.51 1.24
CA GLY A 103 8.12 -5.54 0.32
C GLY A 103 8.25 -6.97 0.82
N ASN A 104 8.82 -7.19 2.01
CA ASN A 104 9.02 -8.53 2.59
C ASN A 104 7.82 -9.02 3.41
N GLY A 105 6.83 -8.18 3.66
CA GLY A 105 5.61 -8.55 4.37
C GLY A 105 4.74 -9.50 3.54
N ARG A 106 4.04 -10.41 4.22
CA ARG A 106 3.22 -11.44 3.58
C ARG A 106 2.21 -10.86 2.56
N LEU A 107 1.55 -9.75 2.90
CA LEU A 107 0.58 -9.13 1.99
C LEU A 107 1.24 -8.56 0.72
N ALA A 108 2.48 -8.07 0.82
CA ALA A 108 3.22 -7.62 -0.36
C ALA A 108 3.66 -8.79 -1.23
N LEU A 109 4.23 -9.85 -0.63
CA LEU A 109 4.75 -11.01 -1.35
C LEU A 109 3.66 -11.86 -2.03
N GLU A 110 2.59 -12.17 -1.29
CA GLU A 110 1.56 -13.11 -1.77
C GLU A 110 0.40 -12.42 -2.50
N ALA A 111 0.22 -11.11 -2.27
CA ALA A 111 -0.95 -10.38 -2.75
C ALA A 111 -0.62 -9.08 -3.50
N ASN A 112 0.65 -8.71 -3.66
CA ASN A 112 1.07 -7.41 -4.21
C ASN A 112 0.39 -6.22 -3.49
N ASN A 113 0.02 -6.39 -2.21
CA ASN A 113 -0.69 -5.40 -1.41
C ASN A 113 0.28 -4.74 -0.44
N HIS A 114 0.91 -3.66 -0.87
CA HIS A 114 1.98 -2.97 -0.16
C HIS A 114 1.49 -2.02 0.94
N PHE A 115 0.18 -1.76 1.03
CA PHE A 115 -0.39 -0.79 1.96
C PHE A 115 -1.47 -1.41 2.88
N GLY A 116 -1.58 -2.73 2.92
CA GLY A 116 -2.57 -3.40 3.77
C GLY A 116 -4.01 -3.00 3.44
N ILE A 117 -4.34 -2.89 2.14
CA ILE A 117 -5.67 -2.43 1.73
C ILE A 117 -6.69 -3.55 1.93
N LYS A 118 -7.67 -3.30 2.82
CA LYS A 118 -8.74 -4.24 3.17
C LYS A 118 -9.79 -4.34 2.05
N CYS A 119 -10.51 -5.47 1.98
CA CYS A 119 -11.43 -5.76 0.88
C CYS A 119 -12.55 -4.72 0.72
N HIS A 120 -13.25 -4.38 1.80
CA HIS A 120 -14.52 -3.62 1.70
C HIS A 120 -15.41 -4.21 0.57
N ASP A 121 -15.77 -3.39 -0.41
CA ASP A 121 -16.60 -3.78 -1.57
C ASP A 121 -15.78 -4.40 -2.73
N TRP A 122 -14.58 -4.90 -2.45
CA TRP A 122 -13.70 -5.49 -3.45
C TRP A 122 -14.23 -6.82 -3.98
N THR A 123 -14.40 -6.93 -5.30
CA THR A 123 -14.87 -8.13 -5.99
C THR A 123 -13.77 -8.98 -6.62
N GLY A 124 -12.51 -8.45 -6.66
CA GLY A 124 -11.35 -9.18 -7.17
C GLY A 124 -10.82 -10.25 -6.21
N ASP A 125 -9.64 -10.79 -6.53
CA ASP A 125 -8.95 -11.80 -5.72
C ASP A 125 -8.67 -11.28 -4.30
N LYS A 126 -8.67 -12.19 -3.35
CA LYS A 126 -8.59 -11.88 -1.91
C LYS A 126 -7.52 -12.73 -1.24
N ILE A 127 -6.96 -12.19 -0.15
CA ILE A 127 -6.11 -12.91 0.80
C ILE A 127 -6.61 -12.63 2.20
N TYR A 128 -6.46 -13.60 3.10
CA TYR A 128 -6.84 -13.44 4.50
C TYR A 128 -5.60 -13.41 5.38
N HIS A 129 -5.55 -12.47 6.30
CA HIS A 129 -4.42 -12.24 7.18
C HIS A 129 -4.90 -11.78 8.56
N ASP A 130 -4.19 -12.17 9.61
CA ASP A 130 -4.45 -11.69 10.97
C ASP A 130 -3.78 -10.32 11.13
N ASP A 131 -4.58 -9.27 11.40
CA ASP A 131 -4.14 -7.91 11.64
C ASP A 131 -4.85 -7.37 12.89
N ASP A 132 -5.72 -6.39 12.78
CA ASP A 132 -6.53 -5.91 13.92
C ASP A 132 -7.49 -7.00 14.44
N ALA A 133 -7.94 -7.88 13.56
CA ALA A 133 -8.76 -9.06 13.84
C ALA A 133 -8.20 -10.29 13.12
N LYS A 134 -8.67 -11.49 13.55
CA LYS A 134 -8.30 -12.73 12.88
C LYS A 134 -8.98 -12.84 11.53
N GLN A 135 -8.23 -13.33 10.52
CA GLN A 135 -8.74 -13.62 9.18
C GLN A 135 -9.42 -12.42 8.51
N GLU A 136 -8.84 -11.24 8.68
CA GLU A 136 -9.32 -10.08 7.95
C GLU A 136 -9.06 -10.21 6.45
N CYS A 137 -9.98 -9.69 5.65
CA CYS A 137 -9.91 -9.75 4.20
C CYS A 137 -9.11 -8.59 3.62
N PHE A 138 -8.08 -8.91 2.84
CA PHE A 138 -7.26 -7.94 2.11
C PHE A 138 -7.36 -8.17 0.60
N ARG A 139 -7.23 -7.09 -0.17
CA ARG A 139 -7.21 -7.15 -1.63
C ARG A 139 -5.97 -7.87 -2.11
N LYS A 140 -6.12 -8.72 -3.13
CA LYS A 140 -5.00 -9.33 -3.84
C LYS A 140 -4.94 -8.76 -5.25
N TYR A 141 -3.79 -8.23 -5.61
CA TYR A 141 -3.56 -7.57 -6.89
C TYR A 141 -2.69 -8.44 -7.81
N LYS A 142 -2.87 -8.29 -9.11
CA LYS A 142 -2.01 -8.94 -10.12
C LYS A 142 -0.64 -8.27 -10.23
N ASP A 143 -0.54 -7.00 -9.85
CA ASP A 143 0.66 -6.18 -9.91
C ASP A 143 0.64 -5.16 -8.76
N ALA A 144 1.78 -4.92 -8.15
CA ALA A 144 1.93 -4.01 -7.01
C ALA A 144 1.46 -2.57 -7.31
N LYS A 145 1.62 -2.10 -8.55
CA LYS A 145 1.16 -0.77 -8.97
C LYS A 145 -0.32 -0.50 -8.69
N TYR A 146 -1.16 -1.54 -8.66
CA TYR A 146 -2.57 -1.38 -8.32
C TYR A 146 -2.80 -1.13 -6.83
N SER A 147 -1.93 -1.65 -5.95
CA SER A 147 -1.98 -1.28 -4.54
C SER A 147 -1.54 0.17 -4.31
N TYR A 148 -0.55 0.66 -5.08
CA TYR A 148 -0.15 2.06 -5.09
C TYR A 148 -1.28 2.98 -5.56
N ARG A 149 -1.95 2.59 -6.66
CA ARG A 149 -3.12 3.29 -7.17
C ARG A 149 -4.26 3.36 -6.15
N ASP A 150 -4.62 2.25 -5.56
CA ASP A 150 -5.68 2.18 -4.56
C ASP A 150 -5.33 2.97 -3.29
N HIS A 151 -4.05 3.00 -2.89
CA HIS A 151 -3.56 3.85 -1.82
C HIS A 151 -3.74 5.34 -2.15
N SER A 152 -3.36 5.76 -3.36
CA SER A 152 -3.53 7.15 -3.80
C SER A 152 -5.00 7.55 -3.81
N LEU A 153 -5.88 6.70 -4.31
CA LEU A 153 -7.32 6.91 -4.31
C LEU A 153 -7.90 6.94 -2.88
N PHE A 154 -7.40 6.08 -1.99
CA PHE A 154 -7.79 6.07 -0.58
C PHE A 154 -7.54 7.43 0.09
N LEU A 155 -6.41 8.07 -0.16
CA LEU A 155 -6.09 9.39 0.36
C LEU A 155 -6.88 10.49 -0.37
N LYS A 156 -6.97 10.43 -1.70
CA LYS A 156 -7.57 11.50 -2.51
C LYS A 156 -9.08 11.64 -2.31
N GLN A 157 -9.79 10.53 -2.08
CA GLN A 157 -11.25 10.51 -2.09
C GLN A 157 -11.90 10.67 -0.72
N ARG A 158 -11.14 10.52 0.36
CA ARG A 158 -11.72 10.65 1.71
C ARG A 158 -11.55 12.06 2.23
N SER A 159 -12.66 12.72 2.58
CA SER A 159 -12.70 14.12 3.04
C SER A 159 -11.76 14.42 4.20
N ARG A 160 -11.55 13.45 5.11
CA ARG A 160 -10.64 13.63 6.25
C ARG A 160 -9.17 13.88 5.84
N TYR A 161 -8.79 13.49 4.62
CA TYR A 161 -7.45 13.72 4.07
C TYR A 161 -7.36 14.94 3.15
N SER A 162 -8.46 15.69 2.93
CA SER A 162 -8.50 16.81 1.99
C SER A 162 -7.44 17.87 2.27
N LYS A 163 -7.11 18.08 3.55
CA LYS A 163 -6.11 19.06 3.98
C LYS A 163 -4.69 18.71 3.52
N LEU A 164 -4.35 17.43 3.31
CA LEU A 164 -3.08 17.02 2.72
C LEU A 164 -2.82 17.73 1.38
N PHE A 165 -3.85 17.86 0.56
CA PHE A 165 -3.75 18.41 -0.79
C PHE A 165 -3.68 19.95 -0.83
N THR A 166 -3.70 20.62 0.32
CA THR A 166 -3.40 22.05 0.46
C THR A 166 -1.93 22.31 0.83
N LEU A 167 -1.18 21.26 1.16
CA LEU A 167 0.22 21.34 1.51
C LEU A 167 1.10 21.39 0.25
N LYS A 168 2.28 21.99 0.38
CA LYS A 168 3.28 21.94 -0.70
C LYS A 168 3.75 20.50 -0.91
N LYS A 169 3.89 20.08 -2.16
CA LYS A 169 4.29 18.70 -2.51
C LYS A 169 5.68 18.33 -2.00
N ASN A 170 6.59 19.29 -1.88
CA ASN A 170 7.94 19.09 -1.34
C ASN A 170 8.04 19.24 0.19
N ASP A 171 6.92 19.47 0.89
CA ASP A 171 6.89 19.56 2.36
C ASP A 171 6.46 18.22 2.99
N TYR A 172 7.27 17.19 2.76
CA TYR A 172 7.00 15.85 3.30
C TYR A 172 6.84 15.84 4.84
N LYS A 173 7.46 16.80 5.56
CA LYS A 173 7.33 16.90 7.03
C LYS A 173 5.90 17.28 7.44
N SER A 174 5.32 18.24 6.76
CA SER A 174 3.92 18.61 6.99
C SER A 174 2.97 17.51 6.53
N TRP A 175 3.25 16.84 5.41
CA TRP A 175 2.50 15.69 4.94
C TRP A 175 2.47 14.55 5.96
N ALA A 176 3.62 14.15 6.51
CA ALA A 176 3.71 13.10 7.52
C ALA A 176 2.91 13.44 8.79
N LYS A 177 2.98 14.68 9.27
CA LYS A 177 2.23 15.15 10.43
C LYS A 177 0.72 15.17 10.16
N GLU A 178 0.31 15.65 8.98
CA GLU A 178 -1.10 15.74 8.61
C GLU A 178 -1.72 14.35 8.38
N LEU A 179 -0.99 13.38 7.83
CA LEU A 179 -1.44 11.99 7.76
C LEU A 179 -1.81 11.44 9.13
N LYS A 180 -0.98 11.70 10.14
CA LYS A 180 -1.28 11.32 11.53
C LYS A 180 -2.47 12.08 12.09
N ALA A 181 -2.55 13.38 11.87
CA ALA A 181 -3.65 14.23 12.34
C ALA A 181 -4.99 13.80 11.73
N ALA A 182 -4.98 13.40 10.45
CA ALA A 182 -6.14 12.88 9.73
C ALA A 182 -6.50 11.43 10.10
N GLY A 183 -5.73 10.80 11.00
CA GLY A 183 -6.01 9.45 11.51
C GLY A 183 -5.64 8.33 10.54
N TYR A 184 -4.58 8.51 9.75
CA TYR A 184 -4.06 7.42 8.91
C TYR A 184 -3.49 6.27 9.75
N ALA A 185 -2.77 6.60 10.81
CA ALA A 185 -2.23 5.63 11.75
C ALA A 185 -2.53 6.02 13.21
N THR A 186 -2.64 5.03 14.08
CA THR A 186 -2.84 5.23 15.53
C THR A 186 -1.53 5.54 16.24
N ASP A 187 -0.39 5.06 15.73
CA ASP A 187 0.94 5.26 16.31
C ASP A 187 1.31 6.74 16.38
N ARG A 188 1.65 7.22 17.59
CA ARG A 188 2.06 8.62 17.83
C ARG A 188 3.37 8.97 17.13
N LYS A 189 4.24 7.98 16.88
CA LYS A 189 5.55 8.14 16.23
C LYS A 189 5.49 7.95 14.71
N TYR A 190 4.29 7.78 14.15
CA TYR A 190 4.14 7.57 12.71
C TYR A 190 4.79 8.67 11.85
N PRO A 191 4.61 9.97 12.15
CA PRO A 191 5.29 11.03 11.40
C PRO A 191 6.82 10.92 11.47
N ASP A 192 7.37 10.65 12.65
CA ASP A 192 8.82 10.54 12.85
C ASP A 192 9.40 9.34 12.08
N LYS A 193 8.65 8.22 12.02
CA LYS A 193 9.04 7.05 11.23
C LYS A 193 9.10 7.38 9.74
N LEU A 194 8.07 8.04 9.19
CA LEU A 194 8.07 8.45 7.78
C LEU A 194 9.21 9.44 7.48
N ILE A 195 9.37 10.48 8.30
CA ILE A 195 10.43 11.48 8.13
C ILE A 195 11.81 10.82 8.19
N SER A 196 12.02 9.92 9.15
CA SER A 196 13.28 9.18 9.28
C SER A 196 13.60 8.32 8.04
N LEU A 197 12.61 7.67 7.45
CA LEU A 197 12.78 6.91 6.20
C LEU A 197 13.09 7.84 5.02
N ILE A 198 12.35 8.94 4.90
CA ILE A 198 12.54 9.91 3.82
C ILE A 198 13.94 10.53 3.88
N GLU A 199 14.41 10.91 5.07
CA GLU A 199 15.72 11.53 5.25
C GLU A 199 16.86 10.50 5.11
N ARG A 200 16.70 9.29 5.65
CA ARG A 200 17.72 8.22 5.59
C ARG A 200 18.01 7.76 4.18
N TYR A 201 16.97 7.59 3.38
CA TYR A 201 17.06 7.08 1.99
C TYR A 201 16.95 8.21 0.96
N GLU A 202 16.96 9.47 1.41
CA GLU A 202 16.86 10.66 0.55
C GLU A 202 15.68 10.62 -0.43
N LEU A 203 14.52 10.06 0.04
CA LEU A 203 13.35 9.84 -0.82
C LEU A 203 12.78 11.14 -1.38
N TYR A 204 13.03 12.29 -0.75
CA TYR A 204 12.64 13.60 -1.25
C TYR A 204 13.18 13.91 -2.66
N LYS A 205 14.27 13.25 -3.09
CA LYS A 205 14.79 13.37 -4.46
C LYS A 205 13.80 12.91 -5.53
N TYR A 206 12.85 12.03 -5.17
CA TYR A 206 11.81 11.57 -6.07
C TYR A 206 10.63 12.54 -6.16
N ASP A 207 10.59 13.58 -5.33
CA ASP A 207 9.61 14.67 -5.40
C ASP A 207 10.06 15.78 -6.37
N ASP A 208 11.37 15.86 -6.66
CA ASP A 208 11.97 16.82 -7.58
C ASP A 208 11.84 16.31 -9.04
N ASN A 209 11.86 17.23 -10.02
CA ASN A 209 11.83 16.95 -11.47
C ASN A 209 10.61 16.17 -12.00
N ILE A 210 9.51 16.21 -11.28
CA ILE A 210 8.27 16.04 -11.98
C ILE A 210 7.98 17.41 -12.60
N ASP A 211 8.45 17.63 -13.83
CA ASP A 211 7.82 18.60 -14.70
C ASP A 211 6.33 18.24 -14.63
N VAL A 212 5.64 18.95 -13.76
CA VAL A 212 4.22 19.12 -13.90
C VAL A 212 4.12 20.02 -15.13
N GLU A 213 4.37 19.47 -16.33
CA GLU A 213 3.40 19.74 -17.33
C GLU A 213 2.10 19.48 -16.59
N GLU A 214 1.37 20.53 -16.30
CA GLU A 214 -0.07 20.41 -16.14
C GLU A 214 -0.55 19.67 -17.42
N THR A 215 -0.25 18.40 -17.50
CA THR A 215 -1.20 17.48 -18.02
C THR A 215 -2.33 17.64 -17.00
N SER A 216 -3.04 18.77 -17.11
CA SER A 216 -4.47 18.73 -17.04
C SER A 216 -4.77 17.30 -17.45
N ILE A 217 -5.17 16.42 -16.46
CA ILE A 217 -5.94 15.24 -16.85
C ILE A 217 -6.74 15.81 -18.00
N PRO A 218 -6.43 15.45 -19.27
CA PRO A 218 -7.06 16.15 -20.37
C PRO A 218 -8.50 16.12 -19.94
N ALA A 219 -9.11 17.32 -19.78
CA ALA A 219 -10.52 17.39 -19.50
C ALA A 219 -11.07 16.52 -20.59
N VAL A 220 -11.37 15.24 -20.24
CA VAL A 220 -11.58 14.20 -21.24
C VAL A 220 -12.91 14.60 -21.81
N GLU A 221 -12.83 15.39 -22.90
CA GLU A 221 -13.97 15.63 -23.75
C GLU A 221 -14.42 14.31 -24.41
N SER A 222 -13.64 13.23 -24.24
CA SER A 222 -14.06 11.91 -24.68
C SER A 222 -15.02 11.32 -23.65
N GLU A 223 -16.24 11.13 -24.06
CA GLU A 223 -17.28 10.42 -23.31
C GLU A 223 -16.94 8.92 -23.11
N THR A 224 -15.76 8.47 -23.55
CA THR A 224 -15.35 7.07 -23.58
C THR A 224 -13.91 6.88 -23.12
N TYR A 225 -13.64 5.70 -22.56
CA TYR A 225 -12.33 5.24 -22.13
C TYR A 225 -12.02 3.85 -22.72
N THR A 226 -10.84 3.68 -23.29
CA THR A 226 -10.37 2.37 -23.77
C THR A 226 -9.62 1.64 -22.66
N VAL A 227 -10.09 0.45 -22.29
CA VAL A 227 -9.50 -0.41 -21.26
C VAL A 227 -8.09 -0.82 -21.66
N VAL A 228 -7.12 -0.57 -20.79
CA VAL A 228 -5.73 -0.99 -20.99
C VAL A 228 -5.37 -2.15 -20.04
N LYS A 229 -4.25 -2.81 -20.34
CA LYS A 229 -3.78 -3.93 -19.51
C LYS A 229 -3.68 -3.53 -18.05
N GLY A 230 -4.45 -4.24 -17.22
CA GLY A 230 -4.46 -4.08 -15.78
C GLY A 230 -5.54 -3.18 -15.23
N ASP A 231 -6.36 -2.58 -16.07
CA ASP A 231 -7.56 -1.92 -15.61
C ASP A 231 -8.56 -2.93 -15.02
N THR A 232 -9.31 -2.45 -14.07
CA THR A 232 -10.51 -3.08 -13.53
C THR A 232 -11.66 -2.09 -13.64
N LEU A 233 -12.89 -2.57 -13.65
CA LEU A 233 -14.04 -1.68 -13.64
C LEU A 233 -14.03 -0.75 -12.42
N TYR A 234 -13.48 -1.25 -11.29
CA TYR A 234 -13.28 -0.45 -10.09
C TYR A 234 -12.26 0.68 -10.28
N SER A 235 -11.07 0.40 -10.86
CA SER A 235 -10.05 1.44 -11.08
C SER A 235 -10.52 2.50 -12.06
N ILE A 236 -11.27 2.10 -13.09
CA ILE A 236 -11.83 3.01 -14.08
C ILE A 236 -12.94 3.85 -13.47
N SER A 237 -13.90 3.24 -12.76
CA SER A 237 -14.98 3.99 -12.12
C SER A 237 -14.44 5.08 -11.18
N ARG A 238 -13.41 4.76 -10.42
CA ARG A 238 -12.78 5.71 -9.51
C ARG A 238 -12.03 6.84 -10.23
N ARG A 239 -11.37 6.52 -11.36
CA ARG A 239 -10.68 7.52 -12.18
C ARG A 239 -11.62 8.59 -12.70
N TYR A 240 -12.85 8.21 -13.02
CA TYR A 240 -13.86 9.09 -13.61
C TYR A 240 -14.96 9.53 -12.62
N ASN A 241 -14.69 9.35 -11.30
CA ASN A 241 -15.59 9.74 -10.22
C ASN A 241 -16.99 9.09 -10.32
N LEU A 242 -17.02 7.85 -10.80
CA LEU A 242 -18.20 7.00 -10.86
C LEU A 242 -18.12 5.92 -9.77
N THR A 243 -19.26 5.37 -9.39
CA THR A 243 -19.31 4.07 -8.73
C THR A 243 -19.15 2.95 -9.75
N VAL A 244 -18.75 1.75 -9.30
CA VAL A 244 -18.72 0.58 -10.20
C VAL A 244 -20.09 0.32 -10.81
N LYS A 245 -21.15 0.51 -10.02
CA LYS A 245 -22.53 0.31 -10.44
C LYS A 245 -22.93 1.31 -11.54
N GLU A 246 -22.64 2.58 -11.37
CA GLU A 246 -22.91 3.61 -12.40
C GLU A 246 -22.15 3.32 -13.69
N LEU A 247 -20.88 2.89 -13.58
CA LEU A 247 -20.10 2.53 -14.76
C LEU A 247 -20.64 1.27 -15.45
N GLN A 248 -21.13 0.29 -14.69
CA GLN A 248 -21.81 -0.89 -15.24
C GLN A 248 -23.12 -0.51 -15.95
N GLU A 249 -23.97 0.28 -15.31
CA GLU A 249 -25.23 0.75 -15.88
C GLU A 249 -25.00 1.56 -17.17
N LEU A 250 -24.03 2.47 -17.15
CA LEU A 250 -23.67 3.31 -18.30
C LEU A 250 -23.21 2.48 -19.51
N ASN A 251 -22.62 1.29 -19.25
CA ASN A 251 -22.08 0.41 -20.29
C ASN A 251 -22.89 -0.87 -20.48
N SER A 252 -24.05 -1.00 -19.83
CA SER A 252 -24.90 -2.20 -19.89
C SER A 252 -24.14 -3.50 -19.53
N LEU A 253 -23.21 -3.41 -18.53
CA LEU A 253 -22.42 -4.55 -18.09
C LEU A 253 -23.17 -5.30 -16.98
N SER A 254 -23.31 -6.61 -17.15
CA SER A 254 -23.97 -7.50 -16.17
C SER A 254 -23.06 -7.87 -15.00
N ASP A 255 -21.73 -7.77 -15.19
CA ASP A 255 -20.72 -8.10 -14.20
C ASP A 255 -19.54 -7.11 -14.24
N THR A 256 -18.46 -7.40 -13.53
CA THR A 256 -17.27 -6.54 -13.46
C THR A 256 -16.17 -6.96 -14.44
N ALA A 257 -16.41 -7.94 -15.30
CA ALA A 257 -15.42 -8.39 -16.28
C ALA A 257 -15.32 -7.38 -17.42
N ILE A 258 -14.08 -6.97 -17.72
CA ILE A 258 -13.75 -6.10 -18.84
C ILE A 258 -12.54 -6.63 -19.59
N SER A 259 -12.47 -6.37 -20.88
CA SER A 259 -11.39 -6.83 -21.75
C SER A 259 -10.46 -5.68 -22.15
N ILE A 260 -9.16 -5.99 -22.33
CA ILE A 260 -8.22 -5.03 -22.89
C ILE A 260 -8.70 -4.60 -24.28
N GLY A 261 -8.68 -3.31 -24.54
CA GLY A 261 -9.21 -2.72 -25.78
C GLY A 261 -10.71 -2.46 -25.77
N GLN A 262 -11.44 -2.89 -24.73
CA GLN A 262 -12.85 -2.56 -24.59
C GLN A 262 -13.04 -1.05 -24.40
N VAL A 263 -13.97 -0.46 -25.12
CA VAL A 263 -14.31 0.97 -24.99
C VAL A 263 -15.48 1.10 -24.02
N LEU A 264 -15.28 1.85 -22.94
CA LEU A 264 -16.30 2.11 -21.92
C LEU A 264 -16.75 3.58 -22.00
N LYS A 265 -18.04 3.80 -21.91
CA LYS A 265 -18.61 5.13 -21.65
C LYS A 265 -18.29 5.51 -20.20
N ILE A 266 -17.88 6.75 -20.00
CA ILE A 266 -17.44 7.28 -18.70
C ILE A 266 -18.18 8.56 -18.30
N LYS A 267 -19.13 8.95 -19.12
CA LYS A 267 -19.98 10.13 -18.95
C LYS A 267 -21.36 9.90 -19.55
#